data_db942ba916cc0365284bdad1839b295b
#
_entry.id   db942ba916cc0365284bdad1839b295b
#
_cell.length_a   1.000
_cell.length_b   1.000
_cell.length_c   1.000
_cell.angle_alpha   90.00
_cell.angle_beta   90.00
_cell.angle_gamma   90.00
#
_symmetry.space_group_name_H-M   'P 1'
#
loop_
_entity.id
_entity.type
_entity.pdbx_description
1 polymer ?
#
loop_
_entity_poly.entity_id
_entity_poly.type
_entity_poly.pdbx_seq_one_letter_code
_entity_poly.pdbx_strand_id
1 'polypeptide(L)'
;NRPVLHYYFRTKDKMFQAVFGNIILSLAPEIQDIMLQDKPLPERVGRLVDAYFNVFLRHPYLPMFMVREIERDVEHLISTARELQLERYFHKIATSLQEEMDSGKLKKVPMHFIFFTLYGALTFPFLARKLFLALSSNEGEKEDFTGILMEWKSYIIMQMKNLLCYED
;
A
#
# COMPACT_ATOMS: atom_id res chain seq x y z
N ASN A 1 21.39 18.27 -24.38
CA ASN A 1 20.50 17.99 -25.51
C ASN A 1 19.05 18.28 -25.10
N ARG A 2 18.56 19.49 -25.34
CA ARG A 2 17.22 19.97 -24.94
C ARG A 2 16.05 19.06 -25.40
N PRO A 3 16.03 18.49 -26.65
CA PRO A 3 14.90 17.66 -27.08
C PRO A 3 14.76 16.35 -26.31
N VAL A 4 15.88 15.68 -25.95
CA VAL A 4 15.87 14.43 -25.19
C VAL A 4 15.44 14.68 -23.74
N LEU A 5 15.88 15.79 -23.16
CA LEU A 5 15.48 16.19 -21.81
C LEU A 5 13.96 16.50 -21.75
N HIS A 6 13.43 17.23 -22.74
CA HIS A 6 12.01 17.54 -22.85
C HIS A 6 11.14 16.29 -23.03
N TYR A 7 11.59 15.33 -23.84
CA TYR A 7 10.91 14.07 -24.05
C TYR A 7 10.90 13.22 -22.75
N TYR A 8 12.02 13.14 -22.07
CA TYR A 8 12.16 12.42 -20.80
C TYR A 8 11.24 12.98 -19.72
N PHE A 9 11.23 14.29 -19.50
CA PHE A 9 10.35 14.92 -18.53
C PHE A 9 8.87 14.76 -18.89
N ARG A 10 8.52 14.90 -20.15
CA ARG A 10 7.15 14.72 -20.62
C ARG A 10 6.64 13.28 -20.42
N THR A 11 7.46 12.28 -20.64
CA THR A 11 7.11 10.88 -20.40
C THR A 11 6.98 10.58 -18.92
N LYS A 12 7.84 11.17 -18.09
CA LYS A 12 7.83 11.03 -16.64
C LYS A 12 6.61 11.69 -16.02
N ASP A 13 6.25 12.89 -16.45
CA ASP A 13 5.04 13.59 -16.00
C ASP A 13 3.78 12.82 -16.41
N LYS A 14 3.72 12.27 -17.61
CA LYS A 14 2.61 11.43 -18.05
C LYS A 14 2.48 10.16 -17.20
N MET A 15 3.58 9.51 -16.87
CA MET A 15 3.60 8.33 -16.01
C MET A 15 3.13 8.69 -14.59
N PHE A 16 3.60 9.81 -14.06
CA PHE A 16 3.19 10.33 -12.76
C PHE A 16 1.68 10.62 -12.71
N GLN A 17 1.15 11.32 -13.72
CA GLN A 17 -0.28 11.62 -13.86
C GLN A 17 -1.11 10.34 -14.02
N ALA A 18 -0.64 9.35 -14.77
CA ALA A 18 -1.33 8.06 -14.92
C ALA A 18 -1.41 7.32 -13.57
N VAL A 19 -0.34 7.31 -12.79
CA VAL A 19 -0.31 6.67 -11.46
C VAL A 19 -1.27 7.38 -10.50
N PHE A 20 -1.13 8.68 -10.32
CA PHE A 20 -1.94 9.43 -9.37
C PHE A 20 -3.35 9.69 -9.85
N GLY A 21 -3.53 10.03 -11.13
CA GLY A 21 -4.84 10.35 -11.70
C GLY A 21 -5.75 9.13 -11.88
N ASN A 22 -5.22 7.97 -12.21
CA ASN A 22 -6.03 6.79 -12.54
C ASN A 22 -6.00 5.71 -11.47
N ILE A 23 -4.87 5.47 -10.83
CA ILE A 23 -4.69 4.35 -9.90
C ILE A 23 -4.97 4.81 -8.47
N ILE A 24 -4.24 5.78 -7.96
CA ILE A 24 -4.33 6.19 -6.55
C ILE A 24 -5.65 6.88 -6.25
N LEU A 25 -6.16 7.73 -7.15
CA LEU A 25 -7.48 8.37 -6.99
C LEU A 25 -8.63 7.35 -7.00
N SER A 26 -8.48 6.22 -7.66
CA SER A 26 -9.45 5.12 -7.61
C SER A 26 -9.32 4.28 -6.34
N LEU A 27 -8.09 4.01 -5.92
CA LEU A 27 -7.80 3.15 -4.78
C LEU A 27 -8.12 3.82 -3.43
N ALA A 28 -7.79 5.10 -3.25
CA ALA A 28 -7.94 5.79 -1.97
C ALA A 28 -9.38 5.81 -1.42
N PRO A 29 -10.44 6.10 -2.22
CA PRO A 29 -11.82 5.98 -1.76
C PRO A 29 -12.20 4.55 -1.37
N GLU A 30 -11.75 3.55 -2.12
CA GLU A 30 -12.01 2.14 -1.83
C GLU A 30 -11.42 1.72 -0.49
N ILE A 31 -10.18 2.11 -0.22
CA ILE A 31 -9.52 1.84 1.06
C ILE A 31 -10.25 2.53 2.22
N GLN A 32 -10.65 3.78 2.03
CA GLN A 32 -11.46 4.50 3.02
C GLN A 32 -12.76 3.77 3.30
N ASP A 33 -13.50 3.38 2.29
CA ASP A 33 -14.79 2.69 2.45
C ASP A 33 -14.62 1.36 3.20
N ILE A 34 -13.58 0.61 2.92
CA ILE A 34 -13.26 -0.63 3.63
C ILE A 34 -12.96 -0.36 5.10
N MET A 35 -12.10 0.61 5.39
CA MET A 35 -11.63 0.88 6.75
C MET A 35 -12.67 1.54 7.65
N LEU A 36 -13.63 2.25 7.08
CA LEU A 36 -14.73 2.90 7.83
C LEU A 36 -15.95 1.99 8.05
N GLN A 37 -15.97 0.77 7.55
CA GLN A 37 -17.06 -0.18 7.80
C GLN A 37 -17.07 -0.61 9.27
N ASP A 38 -18.26 -0.77 9.82
CA ASP A 38 -18.46 -1.33 11.16
C ASP A 38 -18.32 -2.86 11.13
N LYS A 39 -17.09 -3.30 11.01
CA LYS A 39 -16.68 -4.72 10.93
C LYS A 39 -15.43 -4.95 11.76
N PRO A 40 -15.19 -6.19 12.22
CA PRO A 40 -13.95 -6.53 12.93
C PRO A 40 -12.73 -6.11 12.12
N LEU A 41 -11.71 -5.60 12.82
CA LEU A 41 -10.47 -5.13 12.16
C LEU A 41 -9.83 -6.20 11.26
N PRO A 42 -9.73 -7.49 11.66
CA PRO A 42 -9.14 -8.51 10.78
C PRO A 42 -9.86 -8.66 9.44
N GLU A 43 -11.19 -8.52 9.42
CA GLU A 43 -11.97 -8.57 8.18
C GLU A 43 -11.69 -7.36 7.28
N ARG A 44 -11.65 -6.16 7.87
CA ARG A 44 -11.29 -4.93 7.14
C ARG A 44 -9.87 -5.01 6.58
N VAL A 45 -8.92 -5.49 7.36
CA VAL A 45 -7.52 -5.69 6.91
C VAL A 45 -7.46 -6.67 5.74
N GLY A 46 -8.18 -7.78 5.80
CA GLY A 46 -8.23 -8.76 4.71
C GLY A 46 -8.71 -8.14 3.39
N ARG A 47 -9.77 -7.35 3.43
CA ARG A 47 -10.28 -6.64 2.25
C ARG A 47 -9.31 -5.58 1.73
N LEU A 48 -8.66 -4.87 2.64
CA LEU A 48 -7.64 -3.88 2.30
C LEU A 48 -6.44 -4.54 1.60
N VAL A 49 -5.95 -5.65 2.11
CA VAL A 49 -4.87 -6.43 1.48
C VAL A 49 -5.27 -6.88 0.07
N ASP A 50 -6.48 -7.40 -0.10
CA ASP A 50 -7.00 -7.79 -1.43
C ASP A 50 -7.02 -6.61 -2.40
N ALA A 51 -7.48 -5.44 -1.96
CA ALA A 51 -7.52 -4.24 -2.80
C ALA A 51 -6.12 -3.82 -3.25
N TYR A 52 -5.15 -3.78 -2.35
CA TYR A 52 -3.76 -3.46 -2.69
C TYR A 52 -3.11 -4.51 -3.58
N PHE A 53 -3.26 -5.80 -3.27
CA PHE A 53 -2.66 -6.87 -4.06
C PHE A 53 -3.23 -6.92 -5.47
N ASN A 54 -4.53 -6.69 -5.64
CA ASN A 54 -5.14 -6.58 -6.97
C ASN A 54 -4.54 -5.44 -7.79
N VAL A 55 -4.30 -4.30 -7.18
CA VAL A 55 -3.65 -3.16 -7.86
C VAL A 55 -2.19 -3.47 -8.19
N PHE A 56 -1.42 -4.02 -7.25
CA PHE A 56 0.00 -4.32 -7.44
C PHE A 56 0.23 -5.47 -8.44
N LEU A 57 -0.67 -6.43 -8.52
CA LEU A 57 -0.58 -7.50 -9.53
C LEU A 57 -0.87 -6.97 -10.93
N ARG A 58 -1.80 -6.02 -11.08
CA ARG A 58 -2.07 -5.35 -12.36
C ARG A 58 -1.00 -4.32 -12.73
N HIS A 59 -0.38 -3.70 -11.74
CA HIS A 59 0.62 -2.63 -11.88
C HIS A 59 1.87 -2.96 -11.05
N PRO A 60 2.64 -4.00 -11.42
CA PRO A 60 3.77 -4.46 -10.58
C PRO A 60 4.91 -3.46 -10.43
N TYR A 61 4.97 -2.43 -11.28
CA TYR A 61 5.92 -1.33 -11.17
C TYR A 61 5.56 -0.32 -10.06
N LEU A 62 4.30 -0.30 -9.60
CA LEU A 62 3.79 0.75 -8.72
C LEU A 62 4.53 0.84 -7.37
N PRO A 63 4.82 -0.25 -6.63
CA PRO A 63 5.55 -0.14 -5.37
C PRO A 63 6.94 0.46 -5.54
N MET A 64 7.69 0.04 -6.55
CA MET A 64 9.04 0.58 -6.84
C MET A 64 8.96 2.04 -7.33
N PHE A 65 7.94 2.37 -8.13
CA PHE A 65 7.70 3.74 -8.57
C PHE A 65 7.49 4.67 -7.37
N MET A 66 6.67 4.27 -6.40
CA MET A 66 6.40 5.06 -5.19
C MET A 66 7.67 5.27 -4.36
N VAL A 67 8.47 4.22 -4.16
CA VAL A 67 9.76 4.33 -3.44
C VAL A 67 10.70 5.30 -4.14
N ARG A 68 10.82 5.21 -5.46
CA ARG A 68 11.67 6.11 -6.26
C ARG A 68 11.19 7.56 -6.22
N GLU A 69 9.88 7.81 -6.21
CA GLU A 69 9.34 9.16 -6.11
C GLU A 69 9.59 9.77 -4.72
N ILE A 70 9.46 8.99 -3.66
CA ILE A 70 9.82 9.42 -2.30
C ILE A 70 11.30 9.84 -2.23
N GLU A 71 12.19 9.04 -2.81
CA GLU A 71 13.63 9.31 -2.82
C GLU A 71 14.01 10.50 -3.73
N ARG A 72 13.31 10.64 -4.85
CA ARG A 72 13.64 11.64 -5.86
C ARG A 72 13.15 13.04 -5.50
N ASP A 73 11.90 13.17 -5.13
CA ASP A 73 11.24 14.46 -4.92
C ASP A 73 9.98 14.29 -4.06
N VAL A 74 10.19 14.12 -2.76
CA VAL A 74 9.10 13.94 -1.81
C VAL A 74 8.17 15.15 -1.75
N GLU A 75 8.68 16.35 -1.96
CA GLU A 75 7.88 17.59 -1.96
C GLU A 75 6.88 17.59 -3.11
N HIS A 76 7.30 17.18 -4.30
CA HIS A 76 6.41 17.05 -5.46
C HIS A 76 5.34 15.96 -5.22
N LEU A 77 5.70 14.85 -4.62
CA LEU A 77 4.77 13.79 -4.25
C LEU A 77 3.70 14.31 -3.27
N ILE A 78 4.11 15.00 -2.22
CA ILE A 78 3.21 15.57 -1.21
C ILE A 78 2.31 16.65 -1.83
N SER A 79 2.86 17.56 -2.62
CA SER A 79 2.07 18.62 -3.26
C SER A 79 1.02 18.06 -4.22
N THR A 80 1.36 17.03 -4.98
CA THR A 80 0.40 16.37 -5.89
C THR A 80 -0.70 15.66 -5.11
N ALA A 81 -0.36 14.94 -4.04
CA ALA A 81 -1.34 14.31 -3.17
C ALA A 81 -2.31 15.34 -2.56
N ARG A 82 -1.81 16.50 -2.20
CA ARG A 82 -2.61 17.62 -1.67
C ARG A 82 -3.50 18.25 -2.73
N GLU A 83 -2.99 18.51 -3.92
CA GLU A 83 -3.77 19.04 -5.05
C GLU A 83 -4.92 18.12 -5.44
N LEU A 84 -4.70 16.82 -5.42
CA LEU A 84 -5.70 15.78 -5.67
C LEU A 84 -6.58 15.46 -4.46
N GLN A 85 -6.39 16.16 -3.35
CA GLN A 85 -7.15 15.97 -2.10
C GLN A 85 -7.09 14.54 -1.54
N LEU A 86 -6.01 13.82 -1.78
CA LEU A 86 -5.82 12.45 -1.28
C LEU A 86 -5.67 12.41 0.24
N GLU A 87 -5.13 13.47 0.84
CA GLU A 87 -4.94 13.57 2.30
C GLU A 87 -6.24 13.36 3.08
N ARG A 88 -7.39 13.78 2.54
CA ARG A 88 -8.68 13.64 3.22
C ARG A 88 -9.08 12.18 3.45
N TYR A 89 -8.77 11.28 2.51
CA TYR A 89 -9.06 9.85 2.66
C TYR A 89 -8.25 9.24 3.79
N PHE A 90 -6.96 9.49 3.79
CA PHE A 90 -6.05 8.97 4.82
C PHE A 90 -6.31 9.61 6.18
N HIS A 91 -6.65 10.89 6.21
CA HIS A 91 -7.03 11.58 7.44
C HIS A 91 -8.28 10.96 8.09
N LYS A 92 -9.31 10.67 7.31
CA LYS A 92 -10.52 9.99 7.81
C LYS A 92 -10.22 8.60 8.37
N ILE A 93 -9.38 7.82 7.69
CA ILE A 93 -8.96 6.50 8.16
C ILE A 93 -8.19 6.62 9.49
N ALA A 94 -7.23 7.52 9.56
CA ALA A 94 -6.44 7.75 10.76
C ALA A 94 -7.30 8.22 11.94
N THR A 95 -8.23 9.14 11.69
CA THR A 95 -9.17 9.62 12.72
C THR A 95 -10.06 8.49 13.23
N SER A 96 -10.60 7.66 12.34
CA SER A 96 -11.43 6.52 12.71
C SER A 96 -10.65 5.49 13.55
N LEU A 97 -9.43 5.18 13.17
CA LEU A 97 -8.57 4.28 13.95
C LEU A 97 -8.23 4.88 15.33
N GLN A 98 -7.97 6.18 15.40
CA GLN A 98 -7.70 6.86 16.66
C GLN A 98 -8.93 6.81 17.58
N GLU A 99 -10.13 7.01 17.06
CA GLU A 99 -11.38 6.88 17.81
C GLU A 99 -11.59 5.47 18.35
N GLU A 100 -11.29 4.44 17.56
CA GLU A 100 -11.35 3.04 18.01
C GLU A 100 -10.31 2.75 19.13
N MET A 101 -9.12 3.32 19.03
CA MET A 101 -8.10 3.23 20.09
C MET A 101 -8.52 3.98 21.34
N ASP A 102 -9.08 5.17 21.20
CA ASP A 102 -9.49 6.01 22.34
C ASP A 102 -10.73 5.43 23.07
N SER A 103 -11.62 4.78 22.33
CA SER A 103 -12.76 4.07 22.92
C SER A 103 -12.43 2.71 23.53
N GLY A 104 -11.19 2.24 23.40
CA GLY A 104 -10.76 0.92 23.91
C GLY A 104 -11.15 -0.27 23.04
N LYS A 105 -11.66 -0.04 21.83
CA LYS A 105 -11.92 -1.12 20.85
C LYS A 105 -10.62 -1.70 20.30
N LEU A 106 -9.59 -0.88 20.15
CA LEU A 106 -8.27 -1.26 19.70
C LEU A 106 -7.21 -0.89 20.74
N LYS A 107 -6.07 -1.57 20.72
CA LYS A 107 -4.90 -1.21 21.50
C LYS A 107 -4.36 0.15 21.05
N LYS A 108 -3.87 0.95 21.97
CA LYS A 108 -3.21 2.21 21.64
C LYS A 108 -1.82 1.97 21.08
N VAL A 109 -1.67 2.25 19.80
CA VAL A 109 -0.43 2.09 19.02
C VAL A 109 -0.16 3.38 18.26
N PRO A 110 1.08 3.89 18.26
CA PRO A 110 1.43 5.05 17.44
C PRO A 110 1.05 4.82 15.96
N MET A 111 0.42 5.81 15.34
CA MET A 111 -0.12 5.67 13.97
C MET A 111 0.95 5.29 12.95
N HIS A 112 2.18 5.82 13.09
CA HIS A 112 3.28 5.47 12.18
C HIS A 112 3.71 4.00 12.28
N PHE A 113 3.55 3.33 13.42
CA PHE A 113 3.83 1.89 13.54
C PHE A 113 2.78 1.04 12.84
N ILE A 114 1.52 1.47 12.87
CA ILE A 114 0.45 0.86 12.08
C ILE A 114 0.79 0.97 10.60
N PHE A 115 1.18 2.16 10.16
CA PHE A 115 1.58 2.44 8.78
C PHE A 115 2.79 1.58 8.35
N PHE A 116 3.85 1.56 9.14
CA PHE A 116 5.06 0.79 8.81
C PHE A 116 4.80 -0.71 8.75
N THR A 117 4.03 -1.24 9.69
CA THR A 117 3.70 -2.67 9.72
C THR A 117 2.89 -3.06 8.49
N LEU A 118 1.83 -2.33 8.18
CA LEU A 118 0.94 -2.64 7.07
C LEU A 118 1.63 -2.43 5.71
N TYR A 119 2.13 -1.23 5.44
CA TYR A 119 2.70 -0.92 4.12
C TYR A 119 4.04 -1.60 3.87
N GLY A 120 4.83 -1.82 4.89
CA GLY A 120 6.03 -2.66 4.80
C GLY A 120 5.69 -4.09 4.38
N ALA A 121 4.69 -4.69 5.02
CA ALA A 121 4.23 -6.04 4.70
C ALA A 121 3.57 -6.13 3.31
N LEU A 122 2.81 -5.11 2.90
CA LEU A 122 2.14 -5.06 1.58
C LEU A 122 3.13 -4.90 0.42
N THR A 123 4.13 -4.03 0.56
CA THR A 123 4.98 -3.59 -0.55
C THR A 123 6.23 -4.41 -0.72
N PHE A 124 6.86 -4.85 0.36
CA PHE A 124 8.16 -5.54 0.31
C PHE A 124 8.17 -6.80 -0.57
N PRO A 125 7.17 -7.69 -0.55
CA PRO A 125 7.15 -8.84 -1.46
C PRO A 125 7.28 -8.46 -2.95
N PHE A 126 6.67 -7.36 -3.36
CA PHE A 126 6.77 -6.86 -4.74
C PHE A 126 8.13 -6.25 -5.05
N LEU A 127 8.72 -5.51 -4.10
CA LEU A 127 10.07 -4.95 -4.24
C LEU A 127 11.14 -6.04 -4.32
N ALA A 128 10.98 -7.09 -3.52
CA ALA A 128 11.91 -8.21 -3.42
C ALA A 128 11.61 -9.38 -4.38
N ARG A 129 10.58 -9.29 -5.21
CA ARG A 129 10.10 -10.39 -6.06
C ARG A 129 11.19 -11.03 -6.90
N LYS A 130 12.00 -10.22 -7.58
CA LYS A 130 13.08 -10.74 -8.44
C LYS A 130 14.15 -11.49 -7.64
N LEU A 131 14.51 -10.95 -6.48
CA LEU A 131 15.46 -11.60 -5.57
C LEU A 131 14.90 -12.92 -5.07
N PHE A 132 13.66 -12.92 -4.60
CA PHE A 132 12.99 -14.10 -4.09
C PHE A 132 12.92 -15.21 -5.15
N LEU A 133 12.46 -14.89 -6.36
CA LEU A 133 12.38 -15.85 -7.46
C LEU A 133 13.76 -16.38 -7.88
N ALA A 134 14.80 -15.55 -7.83
CA ALA A 134 16.17 -15.98 -8.13
C ALA A 134 16.74 -16.94 -7.07
N LEU A 135 16.41 -16.74 -5.80
CA LEU A 135 16.84 -17.62 -4.71
C LEU A 135 16.07 -18.94 -4.66
N SER A 136 14.80 -18.92 -5.09
CA SER A 136 13.91 -20.09 -5.10
C SER A 136 14.08 -20.98 -6.35
N SER A 137 14.87 -20.57 -7.35
CA SER A 137 15.01 -21.26 -8.64
C SER A 137 15.89 -22.51 -8.62
N ASN A 138 16.08 -23.16 -7.48
CA ASN A 138 16.65 -24.49 -7.40
C ASN A 138 15.56 -25.54 -7.68
N GLU A 139 15.61 -26.09 -8.90
CA GLU A 139 14.93 -27.30 -9.35
C GLU A 139 13.41 -27.23 -9.62
N GLY A 140 13.04 -26.77 -10.81
CA GLY A 140 11.91 -27.38 -11.55
C GLY A 140 10.50 -26.87 -11.26
N GLU A 141 10.23 -26.20 -10.16
CA GLU A 141 8.92 -25.62 -9.87
C GLU A 141 9.01 -24.08 -9.96
N LYS A 142 8.30 -23.51 -10.92
CA LYS A 142 8.01 -22.06 -10.92
C LYS A 142 7.10 -21.81 -9.72
N GLU A 143 7.68 -21.37 -8.62
CA GLU A 143 6.90 -20.93 -7.48
C GLU A 143 5.86 -19.90 -7.90
N ASP A 144 4.59 -20.20 -7.62
CA ASP A 144 3.48 -19.31 -7.94
C ASP A 144 3.48 -18.11 -6.98
N PHE A 145 3.99 -16.97 -7.46
CA PHE A 145 4.04 -15.74 -6.67
C PHE A 145 2.65 -15.32 -6.16
N THR A 146 1.60 -15.53 -6.92
CA THR A 146 0.22 -15.24 -6.51
C THR A 146 -0.21 -16.14 -5.35
N GLY A 147 0.11 -17.43 -5.40
CA GLY A 147 -0.14 -18.37 -4.30
C GLY A 147 0.58 -17.97 -3.02
N ILE A 148 1.85 -17.55 -3.13
CA ILE A 148 2.64 -17.03 -2.00
C ILE A 148 1.99 -15.78 -1.40
N LEU A 149 1.53 -14.85 -2.21
CA LEU A 149 0.84 -13.65 -1.73
C LEU A 149 -0.46 -13.99 -0.99
N MET A 150 -1.20 -15.00 -1.42
CA MET A 150 -2.43 -15.43 -0.74
C MET A 150 -2.14 -16.02 0.64
N GLU A 151 -1.07 -16.79 0.78
CA GLU A 151 -0.60 -17.27 2.08
C GLU A 151 -0.10 -16.10 2.95
N TRP A 152 0.69 -15.20 2.36
CA TRP A 152 1.21 -14.01 3.04
C TRP A 152 0.11 -13.09 3.56
N LYS A 153 -0.99 -12.97 2.85
CA LYS A 153 -2.18 -12.24 3.31
C LYS A 153 -2.62 -12.69 4.70
N SER A 154 -2.66 -13.98 4.96
CA SER A 154 -3.05 -14.52 6.26
C SER A 154 -2.11 -14.08 7.39
N TYR A 155 -0.81 -13.98 7.10
CA TYR A 155 0.18 -13.48 8.05
C TYR A 155 0.06 -11.97 8.27
N ILE A 156 -0.24 -11.19 7.25
CA ILE A 156 -0.51 -9.75 7.40
C ILE A 156 -1.70 -9.53 8.32
N ILE A 157 -2.80 -10.25 8.10
CA ILE A 157 -4.00 -10.17 8.94
C ILE A 157 -3.66 -10.52 10.40
N MET A 158 -2.93 -11.60 10.61
CA MET A 158 -2.51 -12.04 11.95
C MET A 158 -1.63 -10.98 12.64
N GLN A 159 -0.66 -10.40 11.94
CA GLN A 159 0.21 -9.36 12.49
C GLN A 159 -0.56 -8.10 12.86
N MET A 160 -1.48 -7.67 12.01
CA MET A 160 -2.31 -6.50 12.30
C MET A 160 -3.27 -6.75 13.46
N LYS A 161 -3.84 -7.95 13.54
CA LYS A 161 -4.65 -8.39 14.68
C LYS A 161 -3.83 -8.35 15.98
N ASN A 162 -2.65 -8.92 15.99
CA ASN A 162 -1.78 -8.95 17.18
C ASN A 162 -1.33 -7.55 17.60
N LEU A 163 -1.11 -6.66 16.64
CA LEU A 163 -0.70 -5.27 16.91
C LEU A 163 -1.84 -4.47 17.55
N LEU A 164 -3.07 -4.62 17.07
CA LEU A 164 -4.17 -3.70 17.35
C LEU A 164 -5.33 -4.29 18.16
N CYS A 165 -5.56 -5.60 18.10
CA CYS A 165 -6.67 -6.21 18.83
C CYS A 165 -6.23 -6.75 20.17
N TYR A 166 -7.13 -6.68 21.17
CA TYR A 166 -6.93 -7.38 22.44
C TYR A 166 -7.05 -8.88 22.21
N GLU A 167 -6.35 -9.66 23.03
CA GLU A 167 -6.51 -11.10 23.08
C GLU A 167 -7.88 -11.43 23.71
N ASP A 168 -8.58 -12.40 23.13
CA ASP A 168 -9.86 -12.91 23.65
C ASP A 168 -9.63 -13.74 24.92
#